data_646138563ccb2771fb06bc0cf5220194
#
_entry.id   646138563ccb2771fb06bc0cf5220194
#
_cell.length_a   1.000
_cell.length_b   1.000
_cell.length_c   1.000
_cell.angle_alpha   90.00
_cell.angle_beta   90.00
_cell.angle_gamma   90.00
#
_symmetry.space_group_name_H-M   'P 1'
#
loop_
_entity.id
_entity.type
_entity.pdbx_description
1 polymer ?
#
loop_
_entity_poly.entity_id
_entity_poly.type
_entity_poly.pdbx_seq_one_letter_code
_entity_poly.pdbx_strand_id
1 'polypeptide(L)'
;MEMKTHKIRDTIFLFLTAMIWGAAFVAQSVSMDYIGPFTFICLRSVIGGLFLIPVIMVIDNIRKKRRSESVKTASDNGINSFQKMQAEEEKLSWKNKRLLESGIVCGIFLFLANCFQQTGIQYTTVGKAGFITTFYIIIVPVVGLFFKKYCGILTWIGVVIALAGLYFLCITEKMTIQRGDALILCCSFLYTGQILAIDHYNPFVDGVKMSCIQFLTGGMLGAICMFLFESPNMAMILNAAGPILYTGIMSTGVGLSLIHI
;
A
#
# COMPACT_ATOMS: atom_id res chain seq x y z
N MET A 1 -17.45 26.99 2.07
CA MET A 1 -18.07 25.88 2.80
C MET A 1 -17.66 24.53 2.20
N GLU A 2 -17.60 24.37 0.89
CA GLU A 2 -17.15 23.13 0.21
C GLU A 2 -15.74 22.65 0.57
N MET A 3 -14.74 23.54 0.68
CA MET A 3 -13.36 23.17 1.04
C MET A 3 -13.22 22.52 2.44
N LYS A 4 -14.09 22.86 3.41
CA LYS A 4 -14.10 22.21 4.73
C LYS A 4 -14.72 20.81 4.66
N THR A 5 -15.75 20.62 3.84
CA THR A 5 -16.44 19.34 3.67
C THR A 5 -15.54 18.29 3.01
N HIS A 6 -14.74 18.65 2.00
CA HIS A 6 -13.76 17.78 1.38
C HIS A 6 -12.68 17.34 2.38
N LYS A 7 -12.15 18.25 3.19
CA LYS A 7 -11.13 17.92 4.21
C LYS A 7 -11.66 16.93 5.27
N ILE A 8 -12.91 17.08 5.71
CA ILE A 8 -13.51 16.17 6.69
C ILE A 8 -13.70 14.78 6.08
N ARG A 9 -14.23 14.69 4.87
CA ARG A 9 -14.41 13.43 4.15
C ARG A 9 -13.08 12.68 3.99
N ASP A 10 -12.04 13.38 3.54
CA ASP A 10 -10.71 12.79 3.29
C ASP A 10 -10.08 12.31 4.61
N THR A 11 -10.28 13.04 5.71
CA THR A 11 -9.83 12.63 7.05
C THR A 11 -10.57 11.36 7.51
N ILE A 12 -11.88 11.26 7.27
CA ILE A 12 -12.66 10.06 7.61
C ILE A 12 -12.15 8.84 6.81
N PHE A 13 -11.89 8.99 5.51
CA PHE A 13 -11.35 7.90 4.69
C PHE A 13 -9.97 7.43 5.16
N LEU A 14 -9.09 8.35 5.52
CA LEU A 14 -7.77 8.01 6.07
C LEU A 14 -7.90 7.28 7.42
N PHE A 15 -8.82 7.71 8.28
CA PHE A 15 -9.08 7.05 9.55
C PHE A 15 -9.63 5.63 9.36
N LEU A 16 -10.61 5.45 8.47
CA LEU A 16 -11.15 4.13 8.12
C LEU A 16 -10.06 3.22 7.55
N THR A 17 -9.20 3.74 6.68
CA THR A 17 -8.07 2.98 6.14
C THR A 17 -7.09 2.55 7.24
N ALA A 18 -6.79 3.43 8.19
CA ALA A 18 -5.93 3.11 9.32
C ALA A 18 -6.53 2.00 10.20
N MET A 19 -7.85 2.02 10.43
CA MET A 19 -8.55 0.95 11.16
C MET A 19 -8.50 -0.38 10.40
N ILE A 20 -8.75 -0.37 9.09
CA ILE A 20 -8.68 -1.57 8.23
C ILE A 20 -7.26 -2.17 8.29
N TRP A 21 -6.23 -1.33 8.21
CA TRP A 21 -4.85 -1.79 8.26
C TRP A 21 -4.44 -2.28 9.66
N GLY A 22 -4.92 -1.62 10.71
CA GLY A 22 -4.70 -2.09 12.08
C GLY A 22 -5.27 -3.49 12.31
N ALA A 23 -6.52 -3.74 11.89
CA ALA A 23 -7.13 -5.07 11.94
C ALA A 23 -6.42 -6.10 11.03
N ALA A 24 -5.80 -5.63 9.94
CA ALA A 24 -5.04 -6.51 9.05
C ALA A 24 -3.81 -7.12 9.73
N PHE A 25 -3.17 -6.45 10.70
CA PHE A 25 -2.06 -7.03 11.48
C PHE A 25 -2.51 -8.23 12.31
N VAL A 26 -3.72 -8.18 12.89
CA VAL A 26 -4.31 -9.31 13.60
C VAL A 26 -4.55 -10.47 12.64
N ALA A 27 -5.18 -10.21 11.50
CA ALA A 27 -5.43 -11.23 10.49
C ALA A 27 -4.13 -11.85 9.95
N GLN A 28 -3.09 -11.04 9.75
CA GLN A 28 -1.76 -11.50 9.36
C GLN A 28 -1.16 -12.44 10.40
N SER A 29 -1.21 -12.08 11.67
CA SER A 29 -0.69 -12.91 12.77
C SER A 29 -1.42 -14.25 12.86
N VAL A 30 -2.76 -14.23 12.83
CA VAL A 30 -3.58 -15.46 12.87
C VAL A 30 -3.29 -16.37 11.68
N SER A 31 -3.02 -15.82 10.51
CA SER A 31 -2.68 -16.62 9.32
C SER A 31 -1.40 -17.44 9.51
N MET A 32 -0.46 -16.92 10.28
CA MET A 32 0.84 -17.60 10.52
C MET A 32 0.72 -18.85 11.36
N ASP A 33 -0.42 -19.08 12.03
CA ASP A 33 -0.70 -20.33 12.74
C ASP A 33 -1.05 -21.49 11.79
N TYR A 34 -1.43 -21.17 10.54
CA TYR A 34 -1.92 -22.16 9.58
C TYR A 34 -1.01 -22.29 8.34
N ILE A 35 -0.44 -21.19 7.85
CA ILE A 35 0.30 -21.15 6.59
C ILE A 35 1.62 -20.37 6.74
N GLY A 36 2.56 -20.67 5.87
CA GLY A 36 3.84 -19.96 5.85
C GLY A 36 3.72 -18.52 5.28
N PRO A 37 4.74 -17.68 5.56
CA PRO A 37 4.74 -16.29 5.15
C PRO A 37 4.65 -16.10 3.64
N PHE A 38 5.32 -16.92 2.83
CA PHE A 38 5.30 -16.77 1.37
C PHE A 38 3.96 -17.18 0.76
N THR A 39 3.35 -18.25 1.29
CA THR A 39 1.98 -18.68 0.90
C THR A 39 0.99 -17.55 1.18
N PHE A 40 1.07 -16.94 2.36
CA PHE A 40 0.21 -15.82 2.70
C PHE A 40 0.42 -14.62 1.78
N ILE A 41 1.68 -14.19 1.55
CA ILE A 41 2.03 -13.06 0.67
C ILE A 41 1.52 -13.31 -0.76
N CYS A 42 1.71 -14.52 -1.29
CA CYS A 42 1.22 -14.91 -2.60
C CYS A 42 -0.30 -14.74 -2.70
N LEU A 43 -1.05 -15.43 -1.83
CA LEU A 43 -2.51 -15.47 -1.91
C LEU A 43 -3.14 -14.09 -1.70
N ARG A 44 -2.74 -13.36 -0.65
CA ARG A 44 -3.30 -12.03 -0.40
C ARG A 44 -3.02 -11.05 -1.54
N SER A 45 -1.81 -11.11 -2.12
CA SER A 45 -1.39 -10.19 -3.18
C SER A 45 -2.10 -10.50 -4.50
N VAL A 46 -2.24 -11.78 -4.85
CA VAL A 46 -3.00 -12.21 -6.03
C VAL A 46 -4.47 -11.81 -5.89
N ILE A 47 -5.09 -12.11 -4.75
CA ILE A 47 -6.50 -11.72 -4.49
C ILE A 47 -6.67 -10.21 -4.57
N GLY A 48 -5.78 -9.44 -3.92
CA GLY A 48 -5.82 -7.98 -3.96
C GLY A 48 -5.63 -7.41 -5.36
N GLY A 49 -4.67 -7.94 -6.12
CA GLY A 49 -4.44 -7.54 -7.52
C GLY A 49 -5.62 -7.84 -8.43
N LEU A 50 -6.21 -9.04 -8.32
CA LEU A 50 -7.40 -9.43 -9.08
C LEU A 50 -8.63 -8.60 -8.69
N PHE A 51 -8.79 -8.28 -7.41
CA PHE A 51 -9.88 -7.42 -6.95
C PHE A 51 -9.78 -6.00 -7.52
N LEU A 52 -8.58 -5.49 -7.74
CA LEU A 52 -8.39 -4.15 -8.33
C LEU A 52 -8.79 -4.08 -9.82
N ILE A 53 -8.79 -5.18 -10.56
CA ILE A 53 -9.15 -5.19 -11.99
C ILE A 53 -10.58 -4.66 -12.22
N PRO A 54 -11.65 -5.22 -11.62
CA PRO A 54 -12.98 -4.68 -11.78
C PRO A 54 -13.13 -3.25 -11.25
N VAL A 55 -12.43 -2.88 -10.18
CA VAL A 55 -12.40 -1.51 -9.65
C VAL A 55 -11.84 -0.54 -10.70
N ILE A 56 -10.73 -0.89 -11.34
CA ILE A 56 -10.12 -0.10 -12.43
C ILE A 56 -11.10 0.05 -13.59
N MET A 57 -11.78 -1.02 -14.00
CA MET A 57 -12.76 -0.97 -15.09
C MET A 57 -13.90 0.01 -14.78
N VAL A 58 -14.40 0.01 -13.55
CA VAL A 58 -15.45 0.95 -13.11
C VAL A 58 -14.93 2.38 -13.13
N ILE A 59 -13.74 2.63 -12.57
CA ILE A 59 -13.12 3.96 -12.54
C ILE A 59 -12.86 4.47 -13.96
N ASP A 60 -12.31 3.65 -14.85
CA ASP A 60 -12.04 4.01 -16.24
C ASP A 60 -13.35 4.35 -16.98
N ASN A 61 -14.42 3.60 -16.76
CA ASN A 61 -15.73 3.89 -17.35
C ASN A 61 -16.31 5.22 -16.86
N ILE A 62 -16.23 5.51 -15.56
CA ILE A 62 -16.68 6.79 -14.98
C ILE A 62 -15.87 7.96 -15.55
N ARG A 63 -14.53 7.83 -15.61
CA ARG A 63 -13.65 8.85 -16.18
C ARG A 63 -13.95 9.09 -17.65
N LYS A 64 -14.18 8.02 -18.44
CA LYS A 64 -14.52 8.11 -19.86
C LYS A 64 -15.85 8.85 -20.08
N LYS A 65 -16.86 8.59 -19.24
CA LYS A 65 -18.15 9.27 -19.30
C LYS A 65 -18.01 10.77 -18.98
N ARG A 66 -17.35 11.13 -17.89
CA ARG A 66 -17.09 12.53 -17.50
C ARG A 66 -16.32 13.27 -18.59
N ARG A 67 -15.32 12.63 -19.21
CA ARG A 67 -14.55 13.21 -20.32
C ARG A 67 -15.42 13.48 -21.54
N SER A 68 -16.28 12.54 -21.92
CA SER A 68 -17.22 12.73 -23.04
C SER A 68 -18.16 13.93 -22.83
N GLU A 69 -18.60 14.15 -21.59
CA GLU A 69 -19.40 15.32 -21.20
C GLU A 69 -18.59 16.62 -21.27
N SER A 70 -17.35 16.61 -20.76
CA SER A 70 -16.45 17.78 -20.78
C SER A 70 -16.05 18.19 -22.20
N VAL A 71 -15.81 17.23 -23.10
CA VAL A 71 -15.49 17.50 -24.52
C VAL A 71 -16.68 18.18 -25.22
N LYS A 72 -17.91 17.79 -24.93
CA LYS A 72 -19.11 18.44 -25.49
C LYS A 72 -19.28 19.89 -25.02
N THR A 73 -18.79 20.21 -23.83
CA THR A 73 -18.90 21.57 -23.24
C THR A 73 -17.69 22.45 -23.60
N ALA A 74 -16.54 21.86 -23.96
CA ALA A 74 -15.27 22.56 -24.19
C ALA A 74 -15.05 22.99 -25.65
N SER A 75 -16.08 23.15 -26.45
CA SER A 75 -16.02 23.57 -27.86
C SER A 75 -15.28 24.91 -28.11
N ASP A 76 -14.90 25.64 -27.05
CA ASP A 76 -14.39 27.01 -27.13
C ASP A 76 -12.98 27.24 -26.54
N ASN A 77 -12.35 26.22 -25.97
CA ASN A 77 -11.04 26.39 -25.32
C ASN A 77 -9.91 25.72 -26.11
N GLY A 78 -9.11 26.54 -26.77
CA GLY A 78 -8.05 26.21 -27.71
C GLY A 78 -6.97 25.14 -27.32
N ILE A 79 -5.89 25.13 -28.11
CA ILE A 79 -4.77 24.15 -28.17
C ILE A 79 -4.25 23.64 -26.80
N ASN A 80 -4.26 24.48 -25.77
CA ASN A 80 -3.76 24.12 -24.42
C ASN A 80 -4.64 23.08 -23.68
N SER A 81 -5.95 23.08 -23.96
CA SER A 81 -6.88 22.10 -23.36
C SER A 81 -6.71 20.73 -24.01
N PHE A 82 -6.44 20.69 -25.32
CA PHE A 82 -6.22 19.47 -26.07
C PHE A 82 -4.91 18.77 -25.66
N GLN A 83 -3.82 19.52 -25.48
CA GLN A 83 -2.54 18.97 -25.00
C GLN A 83 -2.64 18.41 -23.58
N LYS A 84 -3.34 19.09 -22.68
CA LYS A 84 -3.61 18.56 -21.33
C LYS A 84 -4.39 17.24 -21.37
N MET A 85 -5.39 17.16 -22.24
CA MET A 85 -6.19 15.95 -22.39
C MET A 85 -5.38 14.77 -22.94
N GLN A 86 -4.46 15.00 -23.88
CA GLN A 86 -3.57 13.96 -24.42
C GLN A 86 -2.58 13.46 -23.37
N ALA A 87 -1.97 14.36 -22.60
CA ALA A 87 -1.04 13.99 -21.52
C ALA A 87 -1.74 13.15 -20.42
N GLU A 88 -2.99 13.50 -20.10
CA GLU A 88 -3.79 12.74 -19.15
C GLU A 88 -4.18 11.35 -19.69
N GLU A 89 -4.45 11.24 -20.99
CA GLU A 89 -4.73 9.97 -21.65
C GLU A 89 -3.53 9.05 -21.68
N GLU A 90 -2.33 9.57 -21.95
CA GLU A 90 -1.09 8.83 -21.89
C GLU A 90 -0.80 8.33 -20.48
N LYS A 91 -1.00 9.18 -19.47
CA LYS A 91 -0.87 8.82 -18.04
C LYS A 91 -1.80 7.68 -17.64
N LEU A 92 -3.04 7.68 -18.13
CA LEU A 92 -4.08 6.70 -17.82
C LEU A 92 -3.99 5.42 -18.66
N SER A 93 -3.12 5.39 -19.68
CA SER A 93 -3.02 4.25 -20.60
C SER A 93 -2.30 3.05 -20.01
N TRP A 94 -2.83 1.85 -20.21
CA TRP A 94 -2.14 0.59 -19.92
C TRP A 94 -0.88 0.36 -20.75
N LYS A 95 -0.73 1.06 -21.90
CA LYS A 95 0.43 0.99 -22.80
C LYS A 95 1.59 1.87 -22.34
N ASN A 96 1.43 2.64 -21.29
CA ASN A 96 2.49 3.47 -20.73
C ASN A 96 3.62 2.58 -20.18
N LYS A 97 4.81 2.63 -20.79
CA LYS A 97 5.97 1.84 -20.34
C LYS A 97 6.37 2.14 -18.90
N ARG A 98 6.23 3.39 -18.46
CA ARG A 98 6.52 3.80 -17.08
C ARG A 98 5.56 3.16 -16.07
N LEU A 99 4.32 2.81 -16.50
CA LEU A 99 3.37 2.12 -15.64
C LEU A 99 3.85 0.72 -15.27
N LEU A 100 4.35 -0.03 -16.25
CA LEU A 100 4.88 -1.37 -16.00
C LEU A 100 6.16 -1.31 -15.15
N GLU A 101 7.08 -0.42 -15.50
CA GLU A 101 8.32 -0.20 -14.73
C GLU A 101 8.01 0.17 -13.28
N SER A 102 7.15 1.16 -13.05
CA SER A 102 6.78 1.59 -11.70
C SER A 102 6.10 0.48 -10.89
N GLY A 103 5.19 -0.27 -11.52
CA GLY A 103 4.52 -1.40 -10.87
C GLY A 103 5.47 -2.52 -10.48
N ILE A 104 6.47 -2.84 -11.31
CA ILE A 104 7.49 -3.85 -11.01
C ILE A 104 8.40 -3.35 -9.88
N VAL A 105 8.95 -2.13 -9.98
CA VAL A 105 9.83 -1.57 -8.93
C VAL A 105 9.12 -1.49 -7.59
N CYS A 106 7.92 -0.90 -7.55
CA CYS A 106 7.13 -0.84 -6.32
C CYS A 106 6.73 -2.23 -5.83
N GLY A 107 6.47 -3.18 -6.74
CA GLY A 107 6.13 -4.57 -6.42
C GLY A 107 7.28 -5.34 -5.78
N ILE A 108 8.52 -5.12 -6.21
CA ILE A 108 9.72 -5.71 -5.60
C ILE A 108 9.90 -5.18 -4.17
N PHE A 109 9.82 -3.85 -3.98
CA PHE A 109 9.91 -3.26 -2.64
C PHE A 109 8.80 -3.78 -1.72
N LEU A 110 7.56 -3.84 -2.22
CA LEU A 110 6.41 -4.37 -1.49
C LEU A 110 6.62 -5.83 -1.10
N PHE A 111 7.08 -6.66 -2.02
CA PHE A 111 7.35 -8.07 -1.76
C PHE A 111 8.41 -8.24 -0.67
N LEU A 112 9.54 -7.57 -0.80
CA LEU A 112 10.62 -7.64 0.19
C LEU A 112 10.15 -7.15 1.56
N ALA A 113 9.45 -6.01 1.62
CA ALA A 113 8.89 -5.49 2.85
C ALA A 113 7.93 -6.49 3.51
N ASN A 114 7.05 -7.11 2.72
CA ASN A 114 6.14 -8.13 3.21
C ASN A 114 6.85 -9.40 3.70
N CYS A 115 7.94 -9.82 3.06
CA CYS A 115 8.73 -10.97 3.53
C CYS A 115 9.28 -10.72 4.94
N PHE A 116 9.90 -9.55 5.16
CA PHE A 116 10.40 -9.17 6.48
C PHE A 116 9.28 -9.00 7.50
N GLN A 117 8.15 -8.40 7.10
CA GLN A 117 7.02 -8.18 7.98
C GLN A 117 6.37 -9.51 8.42
N GLN A 118 6.04 -10.39 7.45
CA GLN A 118 5.37 -11.66 7.76
C GLN A 118 6.26 -12.60 8.57
N THR A 119 7.56 -12.66 8.25
CA THR A 119 8.51 -13.42 9.07
C THR A 119 8.65 -12.81 10.45
N GLY A 120 8.71 -11.47 10.54
CA GLY A 120 8.86 -10.76 11.82
C GLY A 120 7.65 -10.94 12.74
N ILE A 121 6.44 -10.94 12.21
CA ILE A 121 5.19 -11.13 12.99
C ILE A 121 5.18 -12.47 13.74
N GLN A 122 5.84 -13.50 13.23
CA GLN A 122 5.93 -14.79 13.91
C GLN A 122 6.74 -14.74 15.21
N TYR A 123 7.59 -13.73 15.39
CA TYR A 123 8.55 -13.62 16.50
C TYR A 123 8.35 -12.37 17.36
N THR A 124 7.23 -11.65 17.19
CA THR A 124 6.89 -10.47 17.99
C THR A 124 5.39 -10.36 18.20
N THR A 125 4.96 -9.43 19.06
CA THR A 125 3.52 -9.20 19.28
C THR A 125 2.91 -8.38 18.13
N VAL A 126 1.61 -8.58 17.88
CA VAL A 126 0.86 -7.85 16.85
C VAL A 126 0.96 -6.33 17.06
N GLY A 127 0.89 -5.87 18.32
CA GLY A 127 1.00 -4.46 18.67
C GLY A 127 2.36 -3.89 18.30
N LYS A 128 3.47 -4.57 18.65
CA LYS A 128 4.82 -4.18 18.26
C LYS A 128 5.00 -4.21 16.76
N ALA A 129 4.53 -5.26 16.09
CA ALA A 129 4.61 -5.38 14.64
C ALA A 129 3.96 -4.20 13.92
N GLY A 130 2.73 -3.86 14.28
CA GLY A 130 2.02 -2.72 13.70
C GLY A 130 2.75 -1.41 13.97
N PHE A 131 3.20 -1.22 15.21
CA PHE A 131 3.85 0.02 15.61
C PHE A 131 5.23 0.20 14.95
N ILE A 132 6.11 -0.82 14.98
CA ILE A 132 7.44 -0.75 14.37
C ILE A 132 7.32 -0.60 12.85
N THR A 133 6.32 -1.24 12.21
CA THR A 133 6.08 -1.02 10.78
C THR A 133 5.81 0.45 10.49
N THR A 134 4.97 1.12 11.28
CA THR A 134 4.63 2.53 11.06
C THR A 134 5.81 3.49 11.26
N PHE A 135 6.98 3.00 11.68
CA PHE A 135 8.21 3.80 11.78
C PHE A 135 8.61 4.44 10.43
N TYR A 136 8.13 3.88 9.31
CA TYR A 136 8.31 4.52 8.01
C TYR A 136 7.76 5.95 7.96
N ILE A 137 6.76 6.31 8.78
CA ILE A 137 6.22 7.68 8.89
C ILE A 137 7.32 8.67 9.31
N ILE A 138 8.30 8.20 10.08
CA ILE A 138 9.46 8.98 10.53
C ILE A 138 10.56 8.95 9.48
N ILE A 139 10.83 7.76 8.91
CA ILE A 139 11.92 7.55 7.97
C ILE A 139 11.66 8.31 6.65
N VAL A 140 10.43 8.29 6.14
CA VAL A 140 10.07 8.95 4.87
C VAL A 140 10.41 10.45 4.87
N PRO A 141 9.97 11.29 5.84
CA PRO A 141 10.37 12.70 5.90
C PRO A 141 11.87 12.90 6.06
N VAL A 142 12.53 12.07 6.90
CA VAL A 142 13.98 12.16 7.11
C VAL A 142 14.74 11.88 5.82
N VAL A 143 14.40 10.80 5.13
CA VAL A 143 15.02 10.48 3.82
C VAL A 143 14.63 11.53 2.77
N GLY A 144 13.41 12.05 2.81
CA GLY A 144 12.94 13.12 1.93
C GLY A 144 13.82 14.39 2.01
N LEU A 145 14.37 14.72 3.17
CA LEU A 145 15.30 15.85 3.32
C LEU A 145 16.56 15.67 2.47
N PHE A 146 17.11 14.46 2.36
CA PHE A 146 18.27 14.18 1.50
C PHE A 146 17.94 14.41 0.01
N PHE A 147 16.68 14.24 -0.38
CA PHE A 147 16.17 14.54 -1.73
C PHE A 147 15.65 15.98 -1.88
N LYS A 148 15.97 16.89 -0.92
CA LYS A 148 15.53 18.29 -0.89
C LYS A 148 13.99 18.46 -0.90
N LYS A 149 13.26 17.45 -0.45
CA LYS A 149 11.81 17.52 -0.24
C LYS A 149 11.54 17.98 1.19
N TYR A 150 11.18 19.24 1.37
CA TYR A 150 10.89 19.81 2.68
C TYR A 150 9.47 19.47 3.11
N CYS A 151 9.34 18.91 4.30
CA CYS A 151 8.05 18.65 4.94
C CYS A 151 7.64 19.81 5.83
N GLY A 152 6.33 20.10 5.91
CA GLY A 152 5.79 21.12 6.79
C GLY A 152 5.96 20.78 8.28
N ILE A 153 5.88 21.80 9.14
CA ILE A 153 6.04 21.67 10.60
C ILE A 153 5.05 20.66 11.21
N LEU A 154 3.84 20.54 10.65
CA LEU A 154 2.84 19.57 11.10
C LEU A 154 3.31 18.12 10.97
N THR A 155 4.09 17.81 9.93
CA THR A 155 4.69 16.48 9.74
C THR A 155 5.66 16.16 10.87
N TRP A 156 6.50 17.12 11.26
CA TRP A 156 7.45 16.95 12.38
C TRP A 156 6.75 16.82 13.73
N ILE A 157 5.66 17.54 13.96
CA ILE A 157 4.82 17.35 15.15
C ILE A 157 4.27 15.90 15.17
N GLY A 158 3.76 15.42 14.04
CA GLY A 158 3.30 14.03 13.90
C GLY A 158 4.41 13.00 14.19
N VAL A 159 5.63 13.25 13.71
CA VAL A 159 6.81 12.42 14.00
C VAL A 159 7.11 12.35 15.50
N VAL A 160 7.08 13.50 16.21
CA VAL A 160 7.31 13.53 17.67
C VAL A 160 6.22 12.76 18.42
N ILE A 161 4.96 12.92 18.04
CA ILE A 161 3.84 12.17 18.64
C ILE A 161 3.99 10.66 18.38
N ALA A 162 4.38 10.27 17.17
CA ALA A 162 4.62 8.87 16.82
C ALA A 162 5.77 8.27 17.64
N LEU A 163 6.88 9.01 17.82
CA LEU A 163 8.00 8.59 18.67
C LEU A 163 7.58 8.42 20.15
N ALA A 164 6.78 9.35 20.67
CA ALA A 164 6.24 9.24 22.02
C ALA A 164 5.35 8.00 22.17
N GLY A 165 4.47 7.73 21.19
CA GLY A 165 3.67 6.51 21.16
C GLY A 165 4.51 5.24 21.16
N LEU A 166 5.61 5.20 20.37
CA LEU A 166 6.56 4.10 20.34
C LEU A 166 7.21 3.88 21.72
N TYR A 167 7.65 4.96 22.33
CA TYR A 167 8.27 4.90 23.64
C TYR A 167 7.34 4.29 24.68
N PHE A 168 6.07 4.74 24.77
CA PHE A 168 5.09 4.18 25.70
C PHE A 168 4.78 2.71 25.42
N LEU A 169 4.67 2.30 24.16
CA LEU A 169 4.45 0.91 23.79
C LEU A 169 5.63 0.02 24.21
N CYS A 170 6.85 0.47 23.97
CA CYS A 170 8.06 -0.29 24.33
C CYS A 170 8.21 -0.45 25.87
N ILE A 171 7.86 0.57 26.65
CA ILE A 171 7.92 0.50 28.13
C ILE A 171 6.95 -0.55 28.66
N THR A 172 5.71 -0.57 28.13
CA THR A 172 4.66 -1.46 28.59
C THR A 172 5.02 -2.94 28.36
N GLU A 173 5.82 -3.26 27.35
CA GLU A 173 6.17 -4.63 26.94
C GLU A 173 7.59 -5.08 27.36
N LYS A 174 8.15 -4.57 28.48
CA LYS A 174 9.50 -4.92 28.96
C LYS A 174 10.54 -4.83 27.84
N MET A 175 10.93 -3.66 27.44
CA MET A 175 12.03 -3.23 26.54
C MET A 175 12.99 -4.32 25.97
N THR A 176 12.52 -5.52 25.68
CA THR A 176 13.32 -6.57 25.06
C THR A 176 13.15 -6.51 23.55
N ILE A 177 14.22 -6.21 22.85
CA ILE A 177 14.26 -6.27 21.38
C ILE A 177 14.31 -7.74 20.99
N GLN A 178 13.23 -8.22 20.38
CA GLN A 178 13.15 -9.56 19.85
C GLN A 178 13.67 -9.61 18.40
N ARG A 179 14.00 -10.81 17.92
CA ARG A 179 14.42 -10.98 16.50
C ARG A 179 13.36 -10.49 15.51
N GLY A 180 12.08 -10.68 15.86
CA GLY A 180 10.94 -10.17 15.07
C GLY A 180 10.93 -8.66 14.95
N ASP A 181 11.24 -7.93 16.02
CA ASP A 181 11.26 -6.46 16.04
C ASP A 181 12.31 -5.91 15.04
N ALA A 182 13.49 -6.54 14.98
CA ALA A 182 14.55 -6.17 14.04
C ALA A 182 14.11 -6.42 12.58
N LEU A 183 13.46 -7.55 12.29
CA LEU A 183 12.93 -7.85 10.95
C LEU A 183 11.89 -6.82 10.53
N ILE A 184 10.98 -6.45 11.43
CA ILE A 184 9.94 -5.46 11.14
C ILE A 184 10.54 -4.06 11.00
N LEU A 185 11.62 -3.74 11.70
CA LEU A 185 12.34 -2.49 11.46
C LEU A 185 12.95 -2.45 10.05
N CYS A 186 13.56 -3.54 9.58
CA CYS A 186 14.02 -3.66 8.18
C CYS A 186 12.86 -3.49 7.19
N CYS A 187 11.69 -4.06 7.50
CA CYS A 187 10.47 -3.87 6.72
C CYS A 187 10.10 -2.37 6.60
N SER A 188 10.23 -1.59 7.67
CA SER A 188 9.92 -0.15 7.66
C SER A 188 10.81 0.63 6.69
N PHE A 189 12.10 0.28 6.57
CA PHE A 189 12.99 0.87 5.57
C PHE A 189 12.58 0.51 4.14
N LEU A 190 12.18 -0.73 3.91
CA LEU A 190 11.72 -1.19 2.60
C LEU A 190 10.40 -0.54 2.20
N TYR A 191 9.45 -0.38 3.13
CA TYR A 191 8.24 0.41 2.88
C TYR A 191 8.54 1.88 2.60
N THR A 192 9.54 2.45 3.28
CA THR A 192 10.01 3.81 2.95
C THR A 192 10.49 3.88 1.50
N GLY A 193 11.30 2.92 1.05
CA GLY A 193 11.72 2.84 -0.35
C GLY A 193 10.55 2.72 -1.32
N GLN A 194 9.55 1.89 -0.99
CA GLN A 194 8.32 1.75 -1.78
C GLN A 194 7.54 3.07 -1.86
N ILE A 195 7.34 3.76 -0.73
CA ILE A 195 6.60 5.04 -0.68
C ILE A 195 7.31 6.10 -1.52
N LEU A 196 8.63 6.20 -1.43
CA LEU A 196 9.41 7.13 -2.24
C LEU A 196 9.36 6.79 -3.74
N ALA A 197 9.35 5.50 -4.09
CA ALA A 197 9.17 5.06 -5.47
C ALA A 197 7.77 5.42 -5.99
N ILE A 198 6.72 5.18 -5.20
CA ILE A 198 5.34 5.57 -5.53
C ILE A 198 5.26 7.09 -5.75
N ASP A 199 5.83 7.89 -4.87
CA ASP A 199 5.84 9.34 -4.97
C ASP A 199 6.57 9.84 -6.23
N HIS A 200 7.66 9.15 -6.61
CA HIS A 200 8.40 9.46 -7.84
C HIS A 200 7.59 9.17 -9.11
N TYR A 201 6.89 8.04 -9.17
CA TYR A 201 6.19 7.60 -10.38
C TYR A 201 4.75 8.13 -10.49
N ASN A 202 4.08 8.43 -9.38
CA ASN A 202 2.67 8.85 -9.34
C ASN A 202 2.31 10.04 -10.25
N PRO A 203 3.18 11.05 -10.49
CA PRO A 203 2.88 12.11 -11.45
C PRO A 203 2.72 11.63 -12.89
N PHE A 204 3.34 10.50 -13.26
CA PHE A 204 3.46 10.02 -14.65
C PHE A 204 2.52 8.85 -14.97
N VAL A 205 1.92 8.20 -13.98
CA VAL A 205 1.11 6.98 -14.15
C VAL A 205 -0.15 7.03 -13.32
N ASP A 206 -1.12 6.16 -13.65
CA ASP A 206 -2.31 5.96 -12.81
C ASP A 206 -1.95 5.14 -11.57
N GLY A 207 -2.16 5.71 -10.38
CA GLY A 207 -1.81 5.08 -9.11
C GLY A 207 -2.56 3.76 -8.86
N VAL A 208 -3.82 3.65 -9.29
CA VAL A 208 -4.61 2.41 -9.08
C VAL A 208 -4.12 1.29 -10.00
N LYS A 209 -3.78 1.62 -11.26
CA LYS A 209 -3.20 0.65 -12.20
C LYS A 209 -1.80 0.22 -11.77
N MET A 210 -0.98 1.17 -11.30
CA MET A 210 0.32 0.88 -10.71
C MET A 210 0.18 -0.07 -9.50
N SER A 211 -0.79 0.18 -8.61
CA SER A 211 -1.07 -0.69 -7.47
C SER A 211 -1.49 -2.11 -7.89
N CYS A 212 -2.28 -2.25 -8.94
CA CYS A 212 -2.64 -3.57 -9.48
C CYS A 212 -1.39 -4.34 -9.95
N ILE A 213 -0.50 -3.70 -10.73
CA ILE A 213 0.73 -4.34 -11.21
C ILE A 213 1.67 -4.66 -10.06
N GLN A 214 1.86 -3.78 -9.08
CA GLN A 214 2.73 -4.05 -7.93
C GLN A 214 2.24 -5.25 -7.10
N PHE A 215 0.93 -5.42 -6.91
CA PHE A 215 0.40 -6.59 -6.20
C PHE A 215 0.56 -7.87 -7.01
N LEU A 216 0.30 -7.84 -8.31
CA LEU A 216 0.53 -9.00 -9.17
C LEU A 216 2.02 -9.38 -9.20
N THR A 217 2.92 -8.40 -9.26
CA THR A 217 4.36 -8.63 -9.17
C THR A 217 4.75 -9.25 -7.82
N GLY A 218 4.26 -8.67 -6.71
CA GLY A 218 4.49 -9.21 -5.37
C GLY A 218 3.91 -10.60 -5.18
N GLY A 219 2.73 -10.87 -5.75
CA GLY A 219 2.10 -12.19 -5.74
C GLY A 219 2.87 -13.22 -6.54
N MET A 220 3.41 -12.84 -7.71
CA MET A 220 4.25 -13.72 -8.53
C MET A 220 5.57 -14.08 -7.83
N LEU A 221 6.26 -13.09 -7.26
CA LEU A 221 7.47 -13.33 -6.46
C LEU A 221 7.16 -14.18 -5.22
N GLY A 222 6.03 -13.91 -4.56
CA GLY A 222 5.52 -14.73 -3.46
C GLY A 222 5.25 -16.17 -3.87
N ALA A 223 4.67 -16.42 -5.04
CA ALA A 223 4.44 -17.75 -5.58
C ALA A 223 5.75 -18.50 -5.82
N ILE A 224 6.76 -17.85 -6.39
CA ILE A 224 8.08 -18.46 -6.60
C ILE A 224 8.68 -18.88 -5.26
N CYS A 225 8.69 -17.99 -4.25
CA CYS A 225 9.22 -18.31 -2.94
C CYS A 225 8.38 -19.37 -2.21
N MET A 226 7.05 -19.35 -2.36
CA MET A 226 6.15 -20.36 -1.80
C MET A 226 6.52 -21.77 -2.27
N PHE A 227 6.70 -21.95 -3.57
CA PHE A 227 7.07 -23.27 -4.12
C PHE A 227 8.51 -23.69 -3.82
N LEU A 228 9.41 -22.74 -3.58
CA LEU A 228 10.82 -23.05 -3.26
C LEU A 228 11.05 -23.35 -1.79
N PHE A 229 10.31 -22.71 -0.88
CA PHE A 229 10.62 -22.74 0.55
C PHE A 229 9.49 -23.31 1.42
N GLU A 230 8.28 -23.44 0.88
CA GLU A 230 7.11 -23.91 1.60
C GLU A 230 6.43 -25.04 0.86
N SER A 231 5.70 -25.90 1.61
CA SER A 231 4.86 -26.96 1.05
C SER A 231 3.40 -26.62 1.34
N PRO A 232 2.74 -25.79 0.51
CA PRO A 232 1.39 -25.34 0.77
C PRO A 232 0.41 -26.52 0.80
N ASN A 233 -0.39 -26.61 1.87
CA ASN A 233 -1.45 -27.61 2.02
C ASN A 233 -2.81 -26.92 1.87
N MET A 234 -3.66 -27.45 0.98
CA MET A 234 -4.98 -26.88 0.71
C MET A 234 -5.86 -26.78 1.96
N ALA A 235 -5.82 -27.78 2.84
CA ALA A 235 -6.59 -27.75 4.08
C ALA A 235 -6.14 -26.59 5.01
N MET A 236 -4.83 -26.35 5.11
CA MET A 236 -4.29 -25.23 5.90
C MET A 236 -4.64 -23.88 5.26
N ILE A 237 -4.61 -23.77 3.94
CA ILE A 237 -5.03 -22.56 3.20
C ILE A 237 -6.51 -22.27 3.46
N LEU A 238 -7.36 -23.28 3.45
CA LEU A 238 -8.80 -23.12 3.74
C LEU A 238 -9.05 -22.66 5.18
N ASN A 239 -8.27 -23.13 6.17
CA ASN A 239 -8.35 -22.65 7.54
C ASN A 239 -7.94 -21.19 7.68
N ALA A 240 -7.00 -20.72 6.88
CA ALA A 240 -6.56 -19.33 6.82
C ALA A 240 -7.39 -18.45 5.86
N ALA A 241 -8.43 -19.00 5.20
CA ALA A 241 -9.16 -18.29 4.14
C ALA A 241 -9.77 -16.96 4.60
N GLY A 242 -10.35 -16.91 5.81
CA GLY A 242 -10.92 -15.69 6.37
C GLY A 242 -9.91 -14.55 6.46
N PRO A 243 -8.80 -14.73 7.19
CA PRO A 243 -7.70 -13.77 7.24
C PRO A 243 -7.11 -13.39 5.88
N ILE A 244 -6.93 -14.35 4.97
CA ILE A 244 -6.41 -14.10 3.60
C ILE A 244 -7.37 -13.20 2.82
N LEU A 245 -8.66 -13.52 2.80
CA LEU A 245 -9.68 -12.73 2.11
C LEU A 245 -9.82 -11.34 2.71
N TYR A 246 -9.79 -11.22 4.04
CA TYR A 246 -9.81 -9.92 4.70
C TYR A 246 -8.62 -9.06 4.25
N THR A 247 -7.41 -9.59 4.32
CA THR A 247 -6.21 -8.84 3.96
C THR A 247 -6.12 -8.56 2.46
N GLY A 248 -6.51 -9.49 1.61
CA GLY A 248 -6.51 -9.33 0.15
C GLY A 248 -7.57 -8.33 -0.33
N ILE A 249 -8.80 -8.42 0.15
CA ILE A 249 -9.91 -7.58 -0.31
C ILE A 249 -9.97 -6.26 0.47
N MET A 250 -10.08 -6.34 1.80
CA MET A 250 -10.30 -5.14 2.63
C MET A 250 -9.03 -4.31 2.77
N SER A 251 -7.90 -4.91 3.15
CA SER A 251 -6.66 -4.18 3.39
C SER A 251 -6.01 -3.72 2.09
N THR A 252 -5.90 -4.62 1.10
CA THR A 252 -5.23 -4.35 -0.17
C THR A 252 -6.17 -3.66 -1.16
N GLY A 253 -7.37 -4.19 -1.38
CA GLY A 253 -8.32 -3.68 -2.36
C GLY A 253 -9.00 -2.38 -1.92
N VAL A 254 -9.79 -2.45 -0.84
CA VAL A 254 -10.59 -1.30 -0.37
C VAL A 254 -9.69 -0.22 0.25
N GLY A 255 -8.73 -0.58 1.11
CA GLY A 255 -7.85 0.37 1.79
C GLY A 255 -7.09 1.25 0.81
N LEU A 256 -6.54 0.69 -0.27
CA LEU A 256 -5.86 1.47 -1.31
C LEU A 256 -6.82 2.27 -2.18
N SER A 257 -8.00 1.75 -2.50
CA SER A 257 -9.00 2.52 -3.25
C SER A 257 -9.43 3.77 -2.50
N LEU A 258 -9.58 3.69 -1.16
CA LEU A 258 -9.93 4.84 -0.32
C LEU A 258 -8.85 5.93 -0.28
N ILE A 259 -7.57 5.55 -0.40
CA ILE A 259 -6.46 6.52 -0.44
C ILE A 259 -6.41 7.25 -1.77
N HIS A 260 -6.84 6.62 -2.86
CA HIS A 260 -6.79 7.20 -4.21
C HIS A 260 -8.05 7.99 -4.62
N ILE A 261 -9.13 7.95 -3.82
CA ILE A 261 -10.36 8.74 -3.99
C ILE A 261 -10.22 10.10 -3.30
#